data_b5bd01fd9f0c5925bf510debdf8738df
#
_entry.id   b5bd01fd9f0c5925bf510debdf8738df
#
_cell.length_a   1.000
_cell.length_b   1.000
_cell.length_c   1.000
_cell.angle_alpha   90.00
_cell.angle_beta   90.00
_cell.angle_gamma   90.00
#
_symmetry.space_group_name_H-M   'P 1'
#
loop_
_entity.id
_entity.type
_entity.pdbx_description
1 polymer ?
#
loop_
_entity_poly.entity_id
_entity_poly.type
_entity_poly.pdbx_seq_one_letter_code
_entity_poly.pdbx_strand_id
1 'polypeptide(L)'
;MASTTYDAIADPTRRSVLRLLAERELTAGELAAAFTISRPAVSRHLRVLREAGLVRARPRAQQRVYSLDPRPLEDVDAWLDSIRAFWEPRLDALERHLDERSPLT
;
A
#
# COMPACT_ATOMS: atom_id res chain seq x y z
N MET A 1 -18.39 -9.09 -0.29
CA MET A 1 -17.91 -8.03 -1.17
C MET A 1 -16.41 -8.14 -1.33
N ALA A 2 -15.92 -7.86 -2.52
CA ALA A 2 -14.48 -7.82 -2.74
C ALA A 2 -13.86 -6.68 -1.93
N SER A 3 -12.63 -6.87 -1.49
CA SER A 3 -11.89 -5.84 -0.77
C SER A 3 -11.56 -4.70 -1.73
N THR A 4 -11.66 -3.49 -1.24
CA THR A 4 -11.25 -2.32 -2.03
C THR A 4 -9.74 -2.11 -1.88
N THR A 5 -9.18 -1.31 -2.78
CA THR A 5 -7.77 -0.92 -2.68
C THR A 5 -7.48 -0.25 -1.34
N TYR A 6 -8.37 0.64 -0.89
CA TYR A 6 -8.18 1.36 0.38
C TYR A 6 -8.19 0.42 1.58
N ASP A 7 -9.11 -0.54 1.58
CA ASP A 7 -9.15 -1.55 2.64
C ASP A 7 -7.86 -2.37 2.67
N ALA A 8 -7.39 -2.76 1.50
CA ALA A 8 -6.20 -3.59 1.38
C ALA A 8 -4.95 -2.87 1.91
N ILE A 9 -4.80 -1.58 1.64
CA ILE A 9 -3.63 -0.83 2.07
C ILE A 9 -3.77 -0.23 3.47
N ALA A 10 -4.89 -0.45 4.14
CA ALA A 10 -5.08 0.03 5.51
C ALA A 10 -4.21 -0.73 6.52
N ASP A 11 -3.81 -1.94 6.20
CA ASP A 11 -2.99 -2.76 7.09
C ASP A 11 -1.50 -2.55 6.82
N PRO A 12 -0.70 -2.28 7.87
CA PRO A 12 0.73 -2.02 7.66
C PRO A 12 1.50 -3.23 7.13
N THR A 13 1.12 -4.45 7.51
CA THR A 13 1.78 -5.66 6.98
C THR A 13 1.52 -5.80 5.49
N ARG A 14 0.30 -5.56 5.06
CA ARG A 14 -0.02 -5.62 3.63
C ARG A 14 0.73 -4.55 2.84
N ARG A 15 0.88 -3.35 3.38
CA ARG A 15 1.71 -2.32 2.73
C ARG A 15 3.14 -2.77 2.59
N SER A 16 3.68 -3.43 3.61
CA SER A 16 5.06 -3.95 3.55
C SER A 16 5.19 -5.07 2.53
N VAL A 17 4.19 -5.94 2.41
CA VAL A 17 4.17 -6.98 1.38
C VAL A 17 4.19 -6.35 -0.01
N LEU A 18 3.35 -5.35 -0.25
CA LEU A 18 3.32 -4.65 -1.54
C LEU A 18 4.65 -3.98 -1.85
N ARG A 19 5.30 -3.40 -0.85
CA ARG A 19 6.59 -2.76 -1.03
C ARG A 19 7.65 -3.77 -1.46
N LEU A 20 7.66 -4.94 -0.84
CA LEU A 20 8.61 -5.99 -1.20
C LEU A 20 8.30 -6.55 -2.59
N LEU A 21 7.02 -6.75 -2.92
CA LEU A 21 6.62 -7.23 -4.24
C LEU A 21 6.88 -6.20 -5.35
N ALA A 22 7.01 -4.93 -5.01
CA ALA A 22 7.44 -3.92 -5.97
C ALA A 22 8.90 -4.13 -6.40
N GLU A 23 9.70 -4.77 -5.54
CA GLU A 23 11.10 -5.05 -5.86
C GLU A 23 11.28 -6.35 -6.62
N ARG A 24 10.50 -7.39 -6.28
CA ARG A 24 10.65 -8.70 -6.91
C ARG A 24 9.42 -9.57 -6.64
N GLU A 25 9.24 -10.56 -7.48
CA GLU A 25 8.23 -11.59 -7.29
C GLU A 25 8.67 -12.56 -6.18
N LEU A 26 7.71 -13.03 -5.39
CA LEU A 26 8.00 -13.90 -4.24
C LEU A 26 6.92 -14.95 -4.09
N THR A 27 7.30 -16.11 -3.54
CA THR A 27 6.34 -17.13 -3.11
C THR A 27 5.79 -16.77 -1.73
N ALA A 28 4.70 -17.43 -1.34
CA ALA A 28 4.13 -17.25 0.01
C ALA A 28 5.15 -17.64 1.10
N GLY A 29 5.93 -18.69 0.85
CA GLY A 29 6.97 -19.10 1.79
C GLY A 29 8.07 -18.07 1.97
N GLU A 30 8.49 -17.47 0.87
CA GLU A 30 9.48 -16.39 0.91
C GLU A 30 8.95 -15.17 1.65
N LEU A 31 7.68 -14.83 1.44
CA LEU A 31 7.03 -13.73 2.15
C LEU A 31 6.94 -14.01 3.65
N ALA A 32 6.54 -15.24 4.02
CA ALA A 32 6.48 -15.63 5.44
C ALA A 32 7.82 -15.50 6.12
N ALA A 33 8.89 -15.95 5.45
CA ALA A 33 10.24 -15.86 5.98
C ALA A 33 10.68 -14.39 6.13
N ALA A 34 10.36 -13.56 5.13
CA ALA A 34 10.77 -12.15 5.12
C ALA A 34 10.15 -11.35 6.26
N PHE A 35 8.90 -11.67 6.62
CA PHE A 35 8.17 -10.91 7.63
C PHE A 35 8.07 -11.63 8.97
N THR A 36 8.64 -12.81 9.08
CA THR A 36 8.60 -13.61 10.31
C THR A 36 7.17 -13.81 10.82
N ILE A 37 6.27 -14.11 9.90
CA ILE A 37 4.87 -14.40 10.22
C ILE A 37 4.48 -15.79 9.71
N SER A 38 3.36 -16.30 10.18
CA SER A 38 2.92 -17.64 9.82
C SER A 38 2.41 -17.71 8.38
N ARG A 39 2.48 -18.90 7.78
CA ARG A 39 1.95 -19.13 6.44
C ARG A 39 0.46 -18.82 6.36
N PRO A 40 -0.38 -19.22 7.32
CA PRO A 40 -1.79 -18.81 7.29
C PRO A 40 -2.00 -17.30 7.33
N ALA A 41 -1.19 -16.56 8.08
CA ALA A 41 -1.28 -15.10 8.10
C ALA A 41 -0.92 -14.50 6.75
N VAL A 42 0.15 -15.00 6.11
CA VAL A 42 0.52 -14.59 4.75
C VAL A 42 -0.62 -14.86 3.78
N SER A 43 -1.20 -16.05 3.86
CA SER A 43 -2.31 -16.44 2.97
C SER A 43 -3.50 -15.49 3.10
N ARG A 44 -3.82 -15.07 4.33
CA ARG A 44 -4.91 -14.13 4.55
C ARG A 44 -4.61 -12.76 3.92
N HIS A 45 -3.40 -12.26 4.14
CA HIS A 45 -2.99 -10.97 3.57
C HIS A 45 -2.97 -11.02 2.04
N LEU A 46 -2.46 -12.09 1.47
CA LEU A 46 -2.41 -12.25 0.02
C LEU A 46 -3.81 -12.36 -0.59
N ARG A 47 -4.74 -13.01 0.12
CA ARG A 47 -6.12 -13.09 -0.35
C ARG A 47 -6.76 -11.71 -0.45
N VAL A 48 -6.61 -10.90 0.59
CA VAL A 48 -7.14 -9.54 0.59
C VAL A 48 -6.54 -8.72 -0.55
N LEU A 49 -5.22 -8.82 -0.73
CA LEU A 49 -4.52 -8.10 -1.79
C LEU A 49 -4.96 -8.57 -3.19
N ARG A 50 -5.19 -9.86 -3.36
CA ARG A 50 -5.68 -10.41 -4.63
C ARG A 50 -7.09 -9.96 -4.94
N GLU A 51 -7.97 -9.98 -3.94
CA GLU A 51 -9.35 -9.52 -4.11
C GLU A 51 -9.41 -8.04 -4.49
N ALA A 52 -8.47 -7.26 -4.00
CA ALA A 52 -8.36 -5.84 -4.36
C ALA A 52 -7.68 -5.63 -5.72
N GLY A 53 -7.17 -6.68 -6.35
CA GLY A 53 -6.49 -6.58 -7.63
C GLY A 53 -5.06 -6.05 -7.56
N LEU A 54 -4.50 -5.94 -6.35
CA LEU A 54 -3.15 -5.40 -6.14
C LEU A 54 -2.05 -6.44 -6.34
N VAL A 55 -2.40 -7.71 -6.27
CA VAL A 55 -1.46 -8.81 -6.36
C VAL A 55 -2.02 -9.86 -7.30
N ARG A 56 -1.15 -10.42 -8.12
CA ARG A 56 -1.44 -11.55 -8.99
C ARG A 56 -0.68 -12.76 -8.53
N ALA A 57 -1.24 -13.93 -8.76
CA ALA A 57 -0.58 -15.20 -8.46
C ALA A 57 -0.51 -16.02 -9.74
N ARG A 58 0.64 -16.62 -9.99
CA ARG A 58 0.79 -17.58 -11.08
C ARG A 58 1.46 -18.85 -10.56
N PRO A 59 1.12 -20.00 -11.13
CA PRO A 59 1.76 -21.24 -10.71
C PRO A 59 3.21 -21.32 -11.20
N ARG A 60 4.05 -21.93 -10.38
CA ARG A 60 5.42 -22.25 -10.75
C ARG A 60 5.79 -23.54 -10.03
N ALA A 61 5.80 -24.67 -10.75
CA ALA A 61 5.95 -25.99 -10.17
C ALA A 61 4.83 -26.21 -9.15
N GLN A 62 5.16 -26.53 -7.90
CA GLN A 62 4.16 -26.77 -6.86
C GLN A 62 3.87 -25.53 -6.01
N GLN A 63 4.40 -24.39 -6.44
CA GLN A 63 4.27 -23.15 -5.70
C GLN A 63 3.50 -22.12 -6.52
N ARG A 64 3.06 -21.07 -5.85
CA ARG A 64 2.53 -19.88 -6.50
C ARG A 64 3.49 -18.74 -6.29
N VAL A 65 3.74 -18.00 -7.36
CA VAL A 65 4.56 -16.80 -7.32
C VAL A 65 3.65 -15.60 -7.38
N TYR A 66 3.84 -14.70 -6.44
CA TYR A 66 3.04 -13.49 -6.32
C TYR A 66 3.79 -12.29 -6.88
N SER A 67 3.05 -11.45 -7.57
CA SER A 67 3.61 -10.24 -8.18
C SER A 67 2.66 -9.07 -7.95
N LEU A 68 3.22 -7.87 -7.92
CA LEU A 68 2.45 -6.64 -7.74
C LEU A 68 1.75 -6.27 -9.04
N ASP A 69 0.48 -5.90 -8.93
CA ASP A 69 -0.23 -5.18 -9.99
C ASP A 69 -0.50 -3.77 -9.46
N PRO A 70 0.24 -2.76 -9.93
CA PRO A 70 0.10 -1.41 -9.38
C PRO A 70 -1.13 -0.65 -9.89
N ARG A 71 -1.85 -1.17 -10.86
CA ARG A 71 -2.96 -0.43 -11.49
C ARG A 71 -4.02 0.06 -10.52
N PRO A 72 -4.48 -0.74 -9.52
CA PRO A 72 -5.45 -0.22 -8.57
C PRO A 72 -4.94 0.94 -7.73
N LEU A 73 -3.62 1.09 -7.60
CA LEU A 73 -3.03 2.20 -6.86
C LEU A 73 -3.20 3.54 -7.59
N GLU A 74 -3.55 3.52 -8.87
CA GLU A 74 -3.82 4.75 -9.62
C GLU A 74 -4.97 5.54 -9.01
N ASP A 75 -6.00 4.85 -8.50
CA ASP A 75 -7.13 5.51 -7.84
C ASP A 75 -6.69 6.18 -6.55
N VAL A 76 -5.80 5.54 -5.79
CA VAL A 76 -5.23 6.10 -4.57
C VAL A 76 -4.40 7.33 -4.90
N ASP A 77 -3.59 7.24 -5.94
CA ASP A 77 -2.74 8.35 -6.39
C ASP A 77 -3.59 9.54 -6.81
N ALA A 78 -4.65 9.31 -7.58
CA ALA A 78 -5.57 10.37 -7.99
C ALA A 78 -6.25 11.02 -6.79
N TRP A 79 -6.63 10.21 -5.79
CA TRP A 79 -7.24 10.72 -4.57
C TRP A 79 -6.25 11.58 -3.79
N LEU A 80 -5.00 11.13 -3.67
CA LEU A 80 -3.95 11.90 -3.01
C LEU A 80 -3.70 13.22 -3.72
N ASP A 81 -3.73 13.22 -5.05
CA ASP A 81 -3.59 14.46 -5.83
C ASP A 81 -4.72 15.44 -5.50
N SER A 82 -5.95 14.94 -5.38
CA SER A 82 -7.08 15.79 -5.04
C SER A 82 -6.95 16.35 -3.63
N ILE A 83 -6.43 15.56 -2.69
CA ILE A 83 -6.18 16.00 -1.32
C ILE A 83 -5.09 17.07 -1.31
N ARG A 84 -4.01 16.87 -2.04
CA ARG A 84 -2.94 17.87 -2.14
C ARG A 84 -3.45 19.18 -2.72
N ALA A 85 -4.22 19.11 -3.79
CA ALA A 85 -4.78 20.30 -4.40
C ALA A 85 -5.69 21.08 -3.45
N PHE A 86 -6.40 20.38 -2.58
CA PHE A 86 -7.27 21.01 -1.60
C PHE A 86 -6.47 21.58 -0.41
N TRP A 87 -5.53 20.79 0.13
CA TRP A 87 -4.89 21.10 1.40
C TRP A 87 -3.64 21.96 1.28
N GLU A 88 -2.84 21.81 0.23
CA GLU A 88 -1.56 22.53 0.13
C GLU A 88 -1.72 24.05 0.21
N PRO A 89 -2.65 24.67 -0.53
CA PRO A 89 -2.83 26.11 -0.37
C PRO A 89 -3.27 26.51 1.03
N ARG A 90 -4.06 25.67 1.69
CA ARG A 90 -4.53 25.94 3.05
C ARG A 90 -3.42 25.79 4.08
N LEU A 91 -2.57 24.80 3.89
CA LEU A 91 -1.41 24.59 4.76
C LEU A 91 -0.40 25.72 4.60
N ASP A 92 -0.17 26.17 3.37
CA ASP A 92 0.70 27.31 3.09
C ASP A 92 0.18 28.58 3.77
N ALA A 93 -1.14 28.79 3.70
CA ALA A 93 -1.78 29.93 4.34
C ALA A 93 -1.62 29.87 5.86
N LEU A 94 -1.80 28.67 6.45
CA LEU A 94 -1.63 28.47 7.88
C LEU A 94 -0.17 28.72 8.29
N GLU A 95 0.76 28.19 7.53
CA GLU A 95 2.18 28.36 7.80
C GLU A 95 2.56 29.82 7.81
N ARG A 96 2.11 30.58 6.81
CA ARG A 96 2.34 32.04 6.77
C ARG A 96 1.72 32.73 7.97
N HIS A 97 0.51 32.33 8.36
CA HIS A 97 -0.17 32.92 9.52
C HIS A 97 0.62 32.67 10.80
N LEU A 98 1.12 31.46 10.98
CA LEU A 98 1.92 31.10 12.15
C LEU A 98 3.23 31.87 12.17
N ASP A 99 3.88 32.04 11.02
CA ASP A 99 5.11 32.80 10.92
C ASP A 99 4.88 34.28 11.30
N GLU A 100 3.78 34.84 10.82
CA GLU A 100 3.43 36.24 11.14
C GLU A 100 3.13 36.43 12.62
N ARG A 101 2.58 35.43 13.28
CA ARG A 101 2.22 35.49 14.69
C ARG A 101 3.37 35.10 15.61
N SER A 102 4.41 34.55 15.07
CA SER A 102 5.56 34.13 15.85
C SER A 102 6.54 35.30 15.93
N PRO A 103 6.75 35.85 17.09
CA PRO A 103 7.69 36.98 17.22
C PRO A 103 9.12 36.48 17.28
N LEU A 104 9.40 35.37 16.76
CA LEU A 104 10.74 34.84 16.75
C LEU A 104 11.61 35.68 15.88
N THR A 105 12.53 36.15 16.47
CA THR A 105 13.49 36.97 15.83
C THR A 105 14.83 36.30 15.93
#